data_8bc89466e326035f209fa55176f8b59a
#
_entry.id   8bc89466e326035f209fa55176f8b59a
#
_cell.length_a   1.000
_cell.length_b   1.000
_cell.length_c   1.000
_cell.angle_alpha   90.00
_cell.angle_beta   90.00
_cell.angle_gamma   90.00
#
_symmetry.space_group_name_H-M   'P 1'
#
loop_
_entity.id
_entity.type
_entity.pdbx_description
1 polymer ?
#
loop_
_entity_poly.entity_id
_entity_poly.type
_entity_poly.pdbx_seq_one_letter_code
_entity_poly.pdbx_strand_id
1 'polypeptide(L)'
;VPNVRFWMGFGDHYINVFTVLKNLGLLSEQPVRIAEGQEVVPLKLVKAVLPDPGSLAPDYAGKTCIGDLVKGVKDGREREVLIYNVADHGEAYEEVGSQGISYTAGVPATAAAMLIATGVWDVKRMANVEELPPRPFLDLLNRIGLPTRIRDENGDRAVAFLRPPPARATAVPDHIICNNAEGI
;
A
#
# COMPACT_ATOMS: atom_id res chain seq x y z
N VAL A 1 21.70 6.46 -0.82
CA VAL A 1 20.80 7.52 -0.32
C VAL A 1 21.21 7.83 1.12
N PRO A 2 21.64 9.07 1.43
CA PRO A 2 22.18 9.40 2.76
C PRO A 2 21.11 9.50 3.85
N ASN A 3 19.87 9.76 3.50
CA ASN A 3 18.76 9.87 4.45
C ASN A 3 17.51 9.19 3.91
N VAL A 4 16.95 8.30 4.72
CA VAL A 4 15.64 7.68 4.48
C VAL A 4 14.80 7.88 5.73
N ARG A 5 13.55 8.35 5.57
CA ARG A 5 12.61 8.52 6.67
C ARG A 5 11.27 7.91 6.26
N PHE A 6 10.71 7.12 7.15
CA PHE A 6 9.34 6.61 7.00
C PHE A 6 8.38 7.50 7.80
N TRP A 7 7.28 7.87 7.17
CA TRP A 7 6.23 8.67 7.77
C TRP A 7 4.90 7.94 7.59
N MET A 8 4.09 7.96 8.65
CA MET A 8 2.73 7.44 8.62
C MET A 8 1.80 8.51 9.17
N GLY A 9 0.82 8.93 8.38
CA GLY A 9 -0.20 9.90 8.77
C GLY A 9 -1.49 9.19 9.16
N PHE A 10 -2.16 9.74 10.17
CA PHE A 10 -3.47 9.29 10.61
C PHE A 10 -4.38 10.49 10.79
N GLY A 11 -5.69 10.30 10.63
CA GLY A 11 -6.67 11.34 10.92
C GLY A 11 -6.74 11.69 12.42
N ASP A 12 -7.18 12.91 12.72
CA ASP A 12 -7.26 13.43 14.10
C ASP A 12 -8.06 12.52 15.03
N HIS A 13 -9.15 11.92 14.55
CA HIS A 13 -9.94 10.98 15.32
C HIS A 13 -9.10 9.79 15.81
N TYR A 14 -8.32 9.18 14.92
CA TYR A 14 -7.43 8.07 15.27
C TYR A 14 -6.41 8.49 16.32
N ILE A 15 -5.75 9.64 16.11
CA ILE A 15 -4.73 10.16 17.04
C ILE A 15 -5.33 10.41 18.41
N ASN A 16 -6.53 10.98 18.48
CA ASN A 16 -7.23 11.23 19.74
C ASN A 16 -7.54 9.94 20.50
N VAL A 17 -8.15 8.96 19.82
CA VAL A 17 -8.47 7.64 20.44
C VAL A 17 -7.19 6.95 20.89
N PHE A 18 -6.16 6.90 20.04
CA PHE A 18 -4.88 6.30 20.39
C PHE A 18 -4.22 6.97 21.59
N THR A 19 -4.28 8.30 21.68
CA THR A 19 -3.73 9.07 22.80
C THR A 19 -4.46 8.74 24.10
N VAL A 20 -5.79 8.62 24.07
CA VAL A 20 -6.58 8.23 25.24
C VAL A 20 -6.19 6.82 25.72
N LEU A 21 -6.13 5.84 24.82
CA LEU A 21 -5.74 4.47 25.16
C LEU A 21 -4.31 4.42 25.74
N LYS A 22 -3.38 5.20 25.18
CA LYS A 22 -2.02 5.34 25.69
C LYS A 22 -1.99 5.92 27.09
N ASN A 23 -2.70 7.02 27.32
CA ASN A 23 -2.73 7.72 28.62
C ASN A 23 -3.36 6.87 29.72
N LEU A 24 -4.33 6.00 29.38
CA LEU A 24 -4.92 5.03 30.27
C LEU A 24 -4.03 3.79 30.52
N GLY A 25 -2.87 3.68 29.87
CA GLY A 25 -1.99 2.52 29.98
C GLY A 25 -2.50 1.28 29.24
N LEU A 26 -3.57 1.40 28.45
CA LEU A 26 -4.19 0.27 27.75
C LEU A 26 -3.34 -0.30 26.60
N LEU A 27 -2.30 0.42 26.16
CA LEU A 27 -1.34 -0.04 25.16
C LEU A 27 -0.11 -0.71 25.78
N SER A 28 -0.09 -0.91 27.12
CA SER A 28 1.03 -1.57 27.80
C SER A 28 1.02 -3.08 27.57
N GLU A 29 2.21 -3.63 27.32
CA GLU A 29 2.47 -5.07 27.27
C GLU A 29 2.82 -5.65 28.65
N GLN A 30 3.04 -4.78 29.66
CA GLN A 30 3.34 -5.22 31.00
C GLN A 30 2.07 -5.71 31.71
N PRO A 31 2.11 -6.88 32.36
CA PRO A 31 0.97 -7.36 33.15
C PRO A 31 0.63 -6.38 34.28
N VAL A 32 -0.64 -6.14 34.50
CA VAL A 32 -1.15 -5.41 35.64
C VAL A 32 -2.03 -6.33 36.48
N ARG A 33 -1.88 -6.24 37.81
CA ARG A 33 -2.71 -6.98 38.74
C ARG A 33 -4.05 -6.25 38.91
N ILE A 34 -5.13 -6.97 38.69
CA ILE A 34 -6.51 -6.49 38.93
C ILE A 34 -7.06 -7.13 40.23
N ALA A 35 -8.33 -6.85 40.56
CA ALA A 35 -8.97 -7.43 41.73
C ALA A 35 -8.85 -8.95 41.75
N GLU A 36 -8.86 -9.56 42.96
CA GLU A 36 -8.81 -11.02 43.19
C GLU A 36 -7.51 -11.73 42.73
N GLY A 37 -6.42 -10.98 42.52
CA GLY A 37 -5.11 -11.55 42.22
C GLY A 37 -4.92 -12.01 40.76
N GLN A 38 -5.87 -11.68 39.90
CA GLN A 38 -5.73 -11.92 38.47
C GLN A 38 -4.78 -10.91 37.82
N GLU A 39 -4.05 -11.35 36.80
CA GLU A 39 -3.19 -10.51 36.00
C GLU A 39 -3.72 -10.39 34.57
N VAL A 40 -3.70 -9.17 34.04
CA VAL A 40 -4.12 -8.88 32.67
C VAL A 40 -3.04 -8.06 31.97
N VAL A 41 -2.72 -8.43 30.73
CA VAL A 41 -1.91 -7.59 29.83
C VAL A 41 -2.86 -6.64 29.10
N PRO A 42 -2.83 -5.30 29.38
CA PRO A 42 -3.79 -4.36 28.84
C PRO A 42 -3.93 -4.38 27.31
N LEU A 43 -2.80 -4.42 26.59
CA LEU A 43 -2.81 -4.51 25.13
C LEU A 43 -3.52 -5.75 24.59
N LYS A 44 -3.38 -6.89 25.26
CA LYS A 44 -4.09 -8.13 24.88
C LYS A 44 -5.59 -8.01 25.06
N LEU A 45 -6.03 -7.31 26.14
CA LEU A 45 -7.44 -7.03 26.35
C LEU A 45 -7.99 -6.12 25.26
N VAL A 46 -7.32 -5.00 24.95
CA VAL A 46 -7.70 -4.10 23.85
C VAL A 46 -7.83 -4.88 22.55
N LYS A 47 -6.84 -5.69 22.21
CA LYS A 47 -6.86 -6.51 20.99
C LYS A 47 -8.04 -7.48 20.95
N ALA A 48 -8.41 -8.06 22.09
CA ALA A 48 -9.52 -9.03 22.17
C ALA A 48 -10.91 -8.39 22.01
N VAL A 49 -11.06 -7.12 22.36
CA VAL A 49 -12.34 -6.39 22.25
C VAL A 49 -12.46 -5.56 20.96
N LEU A 50 -11.36 -5.36 20.23
CA LEU A 50 -11.42 -4.68 18.94
C LEU A 50 -12.20 -5.51 17.93
N PRO A 51 -13.04 -4.88 17.09
CA PRO A 51 -13.71 -5.57 16.00
C PRO A 51 -12.68 -6.10 15.00
N ASP A 52 -13.03 -7.14 14.29
CA ASP A 52 -12.23 -7.64 13.16
C ASP A 52 -12.07 -6.52 12.12
N PRO A 53 -10.83 -6.17 11.72
CA PRO A 53 -10.62 -5.12 10.70
C PRO A 53 -11.36 -5.37 9.38
N GLY A 54 -11.55 -6.63 8.99
CA GLY A 54 -12.32 -7.00 7.81
C GLY A 54 -13.80 -6.61 7.91
N SER A 55 -14.38 -6.67 9.12
CA SER A 55 -15.78 -6.29 9.35
C SER A 55 -16.05 -4.78 9.18
N LEU A 56 -15.00 -3.96 9.23
CA LEU A 56 -15.11 -2.51 9.08
C LEU A 56 -14.98 -2.04 7.62
N ALA A 57 -14.51 -2.90 6.73
CA ALA A 57 -14.22 -2.54 5.35
C ALA A 57 -15.43 -1.95 4.58
N PRO A 58 -16.68 -2.42 4.76
CA PRO A 58 -17.86 -1.86 4.08
C PRO A 58 -18.14 -0.40 4.40
N ASP A 59 -17.80 0.04 5.62
CA ASP A 59 -18.11 1.37 6.13
C ASP A 59 -16.93 2.36 6.04
N TYR A 60 -15.79 1.91 5.52
CA TYR A 60 -14.63 2.77 5.37
C TYR A 60 -14.85 3.80 4.26
N ALA A 61 -14.66 5.07 4.61
CA ALA A 61 -14.69 6.19 3.67
C ALA A 61 -13.34 6.92 3.65
N GLY A 62 -13.02 7.52 2.51
CA GLY A 62 -11.78 8.28 2.31
C GLY A 62 -10.77 7.53 1.45
N LYS A 63 -9.52 8.01 1.48
CA LYS A 63 -8.47 7.55 0.56
C LYS A 63 -7.18 7.23 1.30
N THR A 64 -6.50 6.19 0.85
CA THR A 64 -5.13 5.89 1.24
C THR A 64 -4.18 6.41 0.18
N CYS A 65 -3.15 7.15 0.59
CA CYS A 65 -2.07 7.61 -0.27
C CYS A 65 -0.75 6.99 0.23
N ILE A 66 -0.05 6.29 -0.65
CA ILE A 66 1.26 5.68 -0.36
C ILE A 66 2.24 6.17 -1.42
N GLY A 67 3.41 6.65 -1.00
CA GLY A 67 4.39 7.14 -1.96
C GLY A 67 5.71 7.55 -1.33
N ASP A 68 6.65 7.86 -2.21
CA ASP A 68 8.01 8.26 -1.88
C ASP A 68 8.25 9.72 -2.27
N LEU A 69 8.66 10.53 -1.29
CA LEU A 69 9.14 11.88 -1.52
C LEU A 69 10.66 11.86 -1.66
N VAL A 70 11.12 12.05 -2.89
CA VAL A 70 12.56 12.03 -3.23
C VAL A 70 13.06 13.45 -3.38
N LYS A 71 14.08 13.80 -2.60
CA LYS A 71 14.79 15.09 -2.71
C LYS A 71 16.24 14.83 -3.10
N GLY A 72 16.74 15.58 -4.06
CA GLY A 72 18.10 15.41 -4.53
C GLY A 72 18.53 16.47 -5.55
N VAL A 73 19.73 16.30 -6.09
CA VAL A 73 20.26 17.17 -7.13
C VAL A 73 20.36 16.37 -8.44
N LYS A 74 19.78 16.92 -9.50
CA LYS A 74 19.90 16.39 -10.87
C LYS A 74 20.29 17.52 -11.82
N ASP A 75 21.33 17.31 -12.62
CA ASP A 75 21.86 18.31 -13.56
C ASP A 75 22.19 19.66 -12.88
N GLY A 76 22.77 19.61 -11.66
CA GLY A 76 23.14 20.78 -10.86
C GLY A 76 21.98 21.54 -10.22
N ARG A 77 20.75 21.04 -10.32
CA ARG A 77 19.54 21.68 -9.77
C ARG A 77 18.93 20.80 -8.67
N GLU A 78 18.54 21.42 -7.57
CA GLU A 78 17.72 20.75 -6.58
C GLU A 78 16.37 20.35 -7.15
N ARG A 79 15.93 19.16 -6.84
CA ARG A 79 14.63 18.61 -7.25
C ARG A 79 13.95 17.91 -6.10
N GLU A 80 12.65 18.07 -6.08
CA GLU A 80 11.75 17.34 -5.21
C GLU A 80 10.69 16.65 -6.08
N VAL A 81 10.53 15.35 -5.91
CA VAL A 81 9.59 14.53 -6.67
C VAL A 81 8.84 13.63 -5.71
N LEU A 82 7.51 13.70 -5.73
CA LEU A 82 6.64 12.76 -5.06
C LEU A 82 6.13 11.75 -6.08
N ILE A 83 6.41 10.47 -5.84
CA ILE A 83 5.90 9.34 -6.63
C ILE A 83 4.92 8.59 -5.74
N TYR A 84 3.66 8.44 -6.15
CA TYR A 84 2.64 7.95 -5.24
C TYR A 84 1.47 7.25 -5.94
N ASN A 85 0.76 6.44 -5.17
CA ASN A 85 -0.50 5.81 -5.54
C ASN A 85 -1.60 6.26 -4.56
N VAL A 86 -2.83 6.30 -5.04
CA VAL A 86 -4.01 6.60 -4.22
C VAL A 86 -5.04 5.51 -4.47
N ALA A 87 -5.61 4.98 -3.39
CA ALA A 87 -6.76 4.08 -3.44
C ALA A 87 -7.90 4.66 -2.61
N ASP A 88 -9.09 4.70 -3.17
CA ASP A 88 -10.33 4.99 -2.45
C ASP A 88 -10.81 3.72 -1.72
N HIS A 89 -11.28 3.88 -0.47
CA HIS A 89 -11.72 2.73 0.32
C HIS A 89 -13.00 2.09 -0.24
N GLY A 90 -13.95 2.91 -0.70
CA GLY A 90 -15.21 2.44 -1.26
C GLY A 90 -15.00 1.72 -2.59
N GLU A 91 -14.23 2.34 -3.52
CA GLU A 91 -13.90 1.72 -4.81
C GLU A 91 -13.15 0.39 -4.63
N ALA A 92 -12.18 0.33 -3.71
CA ALA A 92 -11.45 -0.90 -3.41
C ALA A 92 -12.37 -1.98 -2.83
N TYR A 93 -13.32 -1.59 -1.98
CA TYR A 93 -14.28 -2.54 -1.43
C TYR A 93 -15.24 -3.09 -2.49
N GLU A 94 -15.74 -2.26 -3.38
CA GLU A 94 -16.59 -2.69 -4.50
C GLU A 94 -15.86 -3.66 -5.45
N GLU A 95 -14.56 -3.46 -5.68
CA GLU A 95 -13.77 -4.28 -6.59
C GLU A 95 -13.34 -5.62 -5.99
N VAL A 96 -12.82 -5.60 -4.75
CA VAL A 96 -12.16 -6.78 -4.16
C VAL A 96 -12.67 -7.17 -2.77
N GLY A 97 -13.73 -6.52 -2.26
CA GLY A 97 -14.28 -6.78 -0.93
C GLY A 97 -13.32 -6.43 0.22
N SER A 98 -12.38 -5.51 -0.01
CA SER A 98 -11.36 -5.13 0.96
C SER A 98 -11.09 -3.63 0.94
N GLN A 99 -10.51 -3.12 2.01
CA GLN A 99 -10.23 -1.68 2.15
C GLN A 99 -9.01 -1.23 1.31
N GLY A 100 -8.90 0.08 1.04
CA GLY A 100 -7.84 0.66 0.24
C GLY A 100 -6.41 0.37 0.74
N ILE A 101 -6.19 0.19 2.06
CA ILE A 101 -4.88 -0.20 2.60
C ILE A 101 -4.50 -1.61 2.13
N SER A 102 -5.43 -2.56 2.16
CA SER A 102 -5.21 -3.91 1.65
C SER A 102 -5.01 -3.90 0.14
N TYR A 103 -5.74 -3.05 -0.57
CA TYR A 103 -5.63 -2.87 -2.02
C TYR A 103 -4.23 -2.37 -2.41
N THR A 104 -3.74 -1.31 -1.76
CA THR A 104 -2.41 -0.74 -2.04
C THR A 104 -1.25 -1.67 -1.65
N ALA A 105 -1.48 -2.68 -0.84
CA ALA A 105 -0.51 -3.73 -0.53
C ALA A 105 -0.63 -4.94 -1.47
N GLY A 106 -1.84 -5.40 -1.72
CA GLY A 106 -2.12 -6.62 -2.49
C GLY A 106 -1.88 -6.47 -3.99
N VAL A 107 -2.35 -5.37 -4.58
CA VAL A 107 -2.21 -5.12 -6.03
C VAL A 107 -0.75 -5.08 -6.47
N PRO A 108 0.17 -4.35 -5.82
CA PRO A 108 1.59 -4.37 -6.18
C PRO A 108 2.25 -5.75 -6.02
N ALA A 109 1.91 -6.48 -4.97
CA ALA A 109 2.42 -7.84 -4.76
C ALA A 109 1.96 -8.78 -5.88
N THR A 110 0.70 -8.70 -6.27
CA THR A 110 0.13 -9.47 -7.38
C THR A 110 0.80 -9.08 -8.71
N ALA A 111 0.98 -7.79 -8.97
CA ALA A 111 1.68 -7.32 -10.16
C ALA A 111 3.11 -7.88 -10.26
N ALA A 112 3.86 -7.85 -9.17
CA ALA A 112 5.20 -8.43 -9.11
C ALA A 112 5.18 -9.94 -9.39
N ALA A 113 4.26 -10.69 -8.77
CA ALA A 113 4.09 -12.11 -9.01
C ALA A 113 3.77 -12.43 -10.48
N MET A 114 2.89 -11.64 -11.11
CA MET A 114 2.56 -11.77 -12.53
C MET A 114 3.77 -11.54 -13.44
N LEU A 115 4.60 -10.52 -13.16
CA LEU A 115 5.80 -10.23 -13.94
C LEU A 115 6.85 -11.34 -13.83
N ILE A 116 6.96 -11.96 -12.65
CA ILE A 116 7.84 -13.12 -12.44
C ILE A 116 7.28 -14.35 -13.16
N ALA A 117 6.00 -14.64 -12.98
CA ALA A 117 5.36 -15.81 -13.58
C ALA A 117 5.36 -15.78 -15.12
N THR A 118 5.26 -14.59 -15.70
CA THR A 118 5.34 -14.41 -17.18
C THR A 118 6.76 -14.27 -17.71
N GLY A 119 7.78 -14.31 -16.85
CA GLY A 119 9.19 -14.18 -17.23
C GLY A 119 9.61 -12.77 -17.66
N VAL A 120 8.77 -11.75 -17.47
CA VAL A 120 9.13 -10.35 -17.72
C VAL A 120 10.19 -9.90 -16.71
N TRP A 121 10.06 -10.35 -15.47
CA TRP A 121 11.11 -10.31 -14.46
C TRP A 121 11.74 -11.71 -14.32
N ASP A 122 12.90 -11.93 -14.93
CA ASP A 122 13.64 -13.20 -14.79
C ASP A 122 14.44 -13.21 -13.48
N VAL A 123 13.75 -13.48 -12.36
CA VAL A 123 14.32 -13.48 -11.02
C VAL A 123 14.43 -14.90 -10.52
N LYS A 124 15.67 -15.36 -10.28
CA LYS A 124 15.99 -16.73 -9.80
C LYS A 124 16.61 -16.75 -8.41
N ARG A 125 16.54 -15.64 -7.69
CA ARG A 125 17.11 -15.46 -6.36
C ARG A 125 16.26 -14.50 -5.55
N MET A 126 16.51 -14.42 -4.25
CA MET A 126 16.03 -13.30 -3.44
C MET A 126 16.64 -12.01 -3.99
N ALA A 127 15.82 -11.06 -4.38
CA ALA A 127 16.23 -9.76 -4.90
C ALA A 127 15.38 -8.65 -4.29
N ASN A 128 15.98 -7.49 -4.09
CA ASN A 128 15.23 -6.30 -3.75
C ASN A 128 14.53 -5.77 -5.01
N VAL A 129 13.33 -5.25 -4.86
CA VAL A 129 12.53 -4.75 -5.99
C VAL A 129 13.22 -3.59 -6.71
N GLU A 130 14.06 -2.82 -6.03
CA GLU A 130 14.87 -1.72 -6.58
C GLU A 130 15.94 -2.18 -7.58
N GLU A 131 16.28 -3.47 -7.58
CA GLU A 131 17.19 -4.07 -8.56
C GLU A 131 16.51 -4.39 -9.90
N LEU A 132 15.17 -4.37 -9.93
CA LEU A 132 14.38 -4.83 -11.05
C LEU A 132 13.93 -3.66 -11.94
N PRO A 133 13.73 -3.88 -13.25
CA PRO A 133 13.24 -2.85 -14.14
C PRO A 133 11.87 -2.33 -13.69
N PRO A 134 11.70 -1.04 -13.33
CA PRO A 134 10.44 -0.53 -12.77
C PRO A 134 9.34 -0.37 -13.83
N ARG A 135 9.72 -0.15 -15.11
CA ARG A 135 8.77 0.19 -16.16
C ARG A 135 7.65 -0.83 -16.37
N PRO A 136 7.94 -2.14 -16.54
CA PRO A 136 6.88 -3.14 -16.70
C PRO A 136 5.93 -3.19 -15.51
N PHE A 137 6.47 -2.96 -14.30
CA PHE A 137 5.69 -2.95 -13.09
C PHE A 137 4.73 -1.77 -13.02
N LEU A 138 5.21 -0.55 -13.30
CA LEU A 138 4.39 0.65 -13.31
C LEU A 138 3.32 0.61 -14.41
N ASP A 139 3.67 0.09 -15.60
CA ASP A 139 2.71 -0.12 -16.68
C ASP A 139 1.61 -1.12 -16.28
N LEU A 140 1.98 -2.20 -15.59
CA LEU A 140 1.01 -3.17 -15.10
C LEU A 140 0.13 -2.59 -14.01
N LEU A 141 0.66 -1.86 -13.02
CA LEU A 141 -0.12 -1.18 -11.98
C LEU A 141 -1.17 -0.23 -12.59
N ASN A 142 -0.79 0.54 -13.62
CA ASN A 142 -1.73 1.43 -14.32
C ASN A 142 -2.90 0.67 -14.97
N ARG A 143 -2.66 -0.58 -15.40
CA ARG A 143 -3.67 -1.42 -16.06
C ARG A 143 -4.58 -2.15 -15.09
N ILE A 144 -4.09 -2.47 -13.90
CA ILE A 144 -4.83 -3.26 -12.90
C ILE A 144 -5.40 -2.42 -11.75
N GLY A 145 -5.69 -1.13 -12.00
CA GLY A 145 -6.49 -0.30 -11.10
C GLY A 145 -5.69 0.52 -10.07
N LEU A 146 -4.34 0.43 -10.03
CA LEU A 146 -3.52 1.22 -9.10
C LEU A 146 -2.53 2.14 -9.84
N PRO A 147 -3.00 3.17 -10.54
CA PRO A 147 -2.13 4.04 -11.32
C PRO A 147 -1.14 4.80 -10.44
N THR A 148 0.12 4.83 -10.89
CA THR A 148 1.17 5.62 -10.25
C THR A 148 1.14 7.06 -10.75
N ARG A 149 1.26 8.01 -9.85
CA ARG A 149 1.31 9.45 -10.12
C ARG A 149 2.67 10.02 -9.74
N ILE A 150 3.05 11.09 -10.43
CA ILE A 150 4.23 11.91 -10.11
C ILE A 150 3.77 13.34 -9.92
N ARG A 151 4.24 13.95 -8.84
CA ARG A 151 4.13 15.38 -8.59
C ARG A 151 5.53 15.99 -8.46
N ASP A 152 5.83 16.97 -9.26
CA ASP A 152 7.08 17.74 -9.26
C ASP A 152 6.81 19.20 -9.64
N GLU A 153 7.85 19.96 -9.96
CA GLU A 153 7.75 21.35 -10.41
C GLU A 153 6.87 21.54 -11.67
N ASN A 154 6.63 20.50 -12.45
CA ASN A 154 5.79 20.53 -13.66
C ASN A 154 4.32 20.14 -13.36
N GLY A 155 3.97 19.94 -12.12
CA GLY A 155 2.63 19.59 -11.66
C GLY A 155 2.43 18.09 -11.38
N ASP A 156 1.18 17.73 -11.22
CA ASP A 156 0.73 16.40 -10.86
C ASP A 156 0.20 15.64 -12.09
N ARG A 157 0.74 14.47 -12.39
CA ARG A 157 0.38 13.67 -13.56
C ARG A 157 0.49 12.19 -13.31
N ALA A 158 -0.28 11.38 -14.06
CA ALA A 158 -0.08 9.94 -14.10
C ALA A 158 1.26 9.59 -14.76
N VAL A 159 1.91 8.54 -14.29
CA VAL A 159 3.09 7.98 -14.96
C VAL A 159 2.60 7.24 -16.20
N ALA A 160 2.84 7.82 -17.37
CA ALA A 160 2.59 7.18 -18.64
C ALA A 160 3.92 7.00 -19.39
N PHE A 161 4.23 5.78 -19.77
CA PHE A 161 5.37 5.51 -20.63
C PHE A 161 4.90 5.56 -22.09
N LEU A 162 5.29 6.58 -22.83
CA LEU A 162 4.84 6.90 -24.19
C LEU A 162 5.30 5.88 -25.28
N ARG A 163 5.93 4.78 -24.93
CA ARG A 163 6.23 3.67 -25.86
C ARG A 163 5.91 2.33 -25.22
N PRO A 164 5.12 1.47 -25.89
CA PRO A 164 5.04 0.08 -25.49
C PRO A 164 6.46 -0.52 -25.50
N PRO A 165 6.77 -1.46 -24.59
CA PRO A 165 8.03 -2.19 -24.66
C PRO A 165 8.15 -2.86 -26.02
N PRO A 166 9.39 -3.02 -26.56
CA PRO A 166 9.57 -3.75 -27.81
C PRO A 166 8.95 -5.15 -27.69
N ALA A 167 8.36 -5.65 -28.76
CA ALA A 167 7.47 -6.81 -28.88
C ALA A 167 8.05 -8.19 -28.47
N ARG A 168 8.89 -8.25 -27.42
CA ARG A 168 9.37 -9.48 -26.76
C ARG A 168 8.77 -9.71 -25.36
N ALA A 169 8.02 -8.78 -24.82
CA ALA A 169 7.20 -9.06 -23.65
C ALA A 169 5.96 -9.82 -24.15
N THR A 170 5.88 -11.10 -23.87
CA THR A 170 4.65 -11.86 -23.99
C THR A 170 3.55 -11.06 -23.30
N ALA A 171 2.54 -10.66 -24.06
CA ALA A 171 1.40 -9.96 -23.49
C ALA A 171 0.89 -10.79 -22.31
N VAL A 172 0.63 -10.12 -21.17
CA VAL A 172 -0.12 -10.78 -20.09
C VAL A 172 -1.43 -11.25 -20.74
N PRO A 173 -1.72 -12.54 -20.73
CA PRO A 173 -2.93 -13.05 -21.38
C PRO A 173 -4.15 -12.35 -20.81
N ASP A 174 -5.05 -11.87 -21.64
CA ASP A 174 -6.24 -11.10 -21.22
C ASP A 174 -7.14 -11.87 -20.23
N HIS A 175 -7.03 -13.20 -20.19
CA HIS A 175 -7.75 -14.05 -19.24
C HIS A 175 -7.14 -14.09 -17.83
N ILE A 176 -5.97 -13.48 -17.59
CA ILE A 176 -5.38 -13.29 -16.25
C ILE A 176 -5.85 -11.96 -15.63
N ILE A 177 -6.39 -11.04 -16.42
CA ILE A 177 -7.09 -9.87 -15.89
C ILE A 177 -8.41 -10.40 -15.36
N CYS A 178 -8.57 -10.41 -14.02
CA CYS A 178 -9.74 -10.93 -13.32
C CYS A 178 -11.02 -10.58 -14.07
N ASN A 179 -11.60 -11.55 -14.77
CA ASN A 179 -12.99 -11.47 -15.13
C ASN A 179 -13.77 -11.51 -13.81
N ASN A 180 -14.64 -10.53 -13.64
CA ASN A 180 -15.56 -10.41 -12.53
C ASN A 180 -16.06 -11.78 -12.09
N ALA A 181 -15.99 -12.01 -10.78
CA ALA A 181 -16.66 -13.13 -10.15
C ALA A 181 -18.17 -13.01 -10.38
N GLU A 182 -18.64 -13.55 -11.50
CA GLU A 182 -20.00 -14.04 -11.59
C GLU A 182 -20.00 -15.45 -10.99
N GLY A 183 -20.54 -15.55 -9.81
CA GLY A 183 -21.03 -16.79 -9.22
C GLY A 183 -20.03 -17.61 -8.37
N ILE A 184 -19.99 -17.35 -7.09
CA ILE A 184 -20.21 -18.38 -6.04
C ILE A 184 -21.01 -17.72 -4.91
#